data_4864dc13e23136b090f23313bfa846e2
#
_entry.id   4864dc13e23136b090f23313bfa846e2
#
_cell.length_a   1.000
_cell.length_b   1.000
_cell.length_c   1.000
_cell.angle_alpha   90.00
_cell.angle_beta   90.00
_cell.angle_gamma   90.00
#
_symmetry.space_group_name_H-M   'P 1'
#
loop_
_entity.id
_entity.type
_entity.pdbx_description
1 polymer ?
#
loop_
_entity_poly.entity_id
_entity_poly.type
_entity_poly.pdbx_seq_one_letter_code
_entity_poly.pdbx_strand_id
1 'polypeptide(L)'
;GAPPPGPTEPQPDVMVEAFGCDIAPEFIAYSAFLSSASGQKSSKTLWINLEYLSAEAYVERTHRLPSPILSGPASGWTRWFFYPGFTAGTGGLLREHHLMEQREAFDRSAWRAEHRALFGAGDEAPGTRWVSLFCYEPPALADLLQQCAQRPTQLLVTPGRPAAAVRAALAEPMNSATAPLPYEKRGQLSLSYLP
;
A
#
# COMPACT_ATOMS: atom_id res chain seq x y z
N GLY A 1 -10.88 13.08 -7.55
CA GLY A 1 -11.23 11.87 -8.28
C GLY A 1 -10.90 12.07 -9.75
N ALA A 2 -10.53 11.02 -10.46
CA ALA A 2 -10.36 11.11 -11.90
C ALA A 2 -11.71 11.47 -12.55
N PRO A 3 -11.75 12.27 -13.62
CA PRO A 3 -12.97 12.53 -14.35
C PRO A 3 -13.55 11.21 -14.89
N PRO A 4 -14.88 11.10 -15.03
CA PRO A 4 -15.47 9.92 -15.65
C PRO A 4 -14.91 9.76 -17.07
N PRO A 5 -14.76 8.52 -17.56
CA PRO A 5 -14.29 8.27 -18.91
C PRO A 5 -15.16 9.02 -19.94
N GLY A 6 -14.51 9.54 -20.97
CA GLY A 6 -15.20 10.26 -22.02
C GLY A 6 -16.15 9.37 -22.82
N PRO A 7 -17.08 9.92 -23.60
CA PRO A 7 -18.10 9.16 -24.33
C PRO A 7 -17.57 8.16 -25.37
N THR A 8 -16.26 8.12 -25.62
CA THR A 8 -15.60 7.21 -26.58
C THR A 8 -14.93 6.02 -25.91
N GLU A 9 -14.91 5.95 -24.58
CA GLU A 9 -14.28 4.83 -23.89
C GLU A 9 -15.20 3.61 -23.81
N PRO A 10 -14.67 2.40 -24.00
CA PRO A 10 -15.47 1.18 -23.90
C PRO A 10 -15.93 0.94 -22.47
N GLN A 11 -17.03 0.19 -22.34
CA GLN A 11 -17.49 -0.28 -21.03
C GLN A 11 -16.35 -1.11 -20.38
N PRO A 12 -16.04 -0.89 -19.10
CA PRO A 12 -15.09 -1.73 -18.39
C PRO A 12 -15.68 -3.13 -18.16
N ASP A 13 -14.90 -4.16 -18.44
CA ASP A 13 -15.27 -5.56 -18.16
C ASP A 13 -15.25 -5.82 -16.65
N VAL A 14 -14.30 -5.22 -15.95
CA VAL A 14 -14.09 -5.37 -14.50
C VAL A 14 -13.93 -4.01 -13.84
N MET A 15 -14.59 -3.84 -12.71
CA MET A 15 -14.47 -2.68 -11.83
C MET A 15 -14.00 -3.17 -10.46
N VAL A 16 -12.88 -2.62 -9.97
CA VAL A 16 -12.30 -2.99 -8.67
C VAL A 16 -12.42 -1.82 -7.70
N GLU A 17 -13.13 -2.07 -6.63
CA GLU A 17 -13.15 -1.22 -5.44
C GLU A 17 -12.15 -1.80 -4.45
N ALA A 18 -11.07 -1.07 -4.15
CA ALA A 18 -9.97 -1.60 -3.36
C ALA A 18 -9.91 -0.97 -1.97
N PHE A 19 -9.81 -1.81 -0.95
CA PHE A 19 -9.46 -1.41 0.42
C PHE A 19 -10.40 -0.34 1.02
N GLY A 20 -11.70 -0.45 0.75
CA GLY A 20 -12.70 0.48 1.25
C GLY A 20 -12.66 1.87 0.57
N CYS A 21 -11.98 2.01 -0.57
CA CYS A 21 -12.03 3.23 -1.38
C CYS A 21 -13.34 3.25 -2.19
N ASP A 22 -14.14 4.29 -2.00
CA ASP A 22 -15.37 4.48 -2.78
C ASP A 22 -15.05 4.78 -4.24
N ILE A 23 -15.74 4.11 -5.15
CA ILE A 23 -15.72 4.45 -6.58
C ILE A 23 -16.64 5.65 -6.78
N ALA A 24 -16.18 6.63 -7.59
CA ALA A 24 -16.96 7.82 -7.90
C ALA A 24 -18.35 7.45 -8.46
N PRO A 25 -19.44 8.00 -7.89
CA PRO A 25 -20.81 7.69 -8.33
C PRO A 25 -21.04 7.91 -9.82
N GLU A 26 -20.38 8.90 -10.41
CA GLU A 26 -20.45 9.23 -11.82
C GLU A 26 -19.85 8.12 -12.69
N PHE A 27 -18.76 7.49 -12.23
CA PHE A 27 -18.15 6.37 -12.92
C PHE A 27 -19.06 5.13 -12.89
N ILE A 28 -19.71 4.85 -11.75
CA ILE A 28 -20.69 3.77 -11.62
C ILE A 28 -21.87 4.02 -12.55
N ALA A 29 -22.40 5.25 -12.56
CA ALA A 29 -23.52 5.62 -13.41
C ALA A 29 -23.20 5.50 -14.90
N TYR A 30 -22.00 5.94 -15.31
CA TYR A 30 -21.53 5.81 -16.68
C TYR A 30 -21.35 4.34 -17.11
N SER A 31 -20.75 3.51 -16.28
CA SER A 31 -20.60 2.08 -16.54
C SER A 31 -21.94 1.37 -16.68
N ALA A 32 -22.92 1.72 -15.83
CA ALA A 32 -24.27 1.19 -15.89
C ALA A 32 -25.03 1.64 -17.18
N PHE A 33 -24.83 2.89 -17.59
CA PHE A 33 -25.39 3.43 -18.84
C PHE A 33 -24.83 2.65 -20.05
N LEU A 34 -23.52 2.47 -20.15
CA LEU A 34 -22.87 1.72 -21.24
C LEU A 34 -23.38 0.27 -21.29
N SER A 35 -23.50 -0.38 -20.13
CA SER A 35 -24.04 -1.73 -20.02
C SER A 35 -25.47 -1.85 -20.55
N SER A 36 -26.29 -0.84 -20.34
CA SER A 36 -27.67 -0.81 -20.83
C SER A 36 -27.78 -0.50 -22.32
N ALA A 37 -26.88 0.38 -22.80
CA ALA A 37 -26.88 0.84 -24.20
C ALA A 37 -26.38 -0.23 -25.19
N SER A 38 -25.52 -1.14 -24.74
CA SER A 38 -24.93 -2.19 -25.60
C SER A 38 -25.93 -3.21 -26.15
N GLY A 39 -27.17 -3.24 -25.64
CA GLY A 39 -28.21 -4.18 -26.08
C GLY A 39 -27.88 -5.67 -25.84
N GLN A 40 -26.68 -5.97 -25.43
CA GLN A 40 -26.24 -7.32 -25.09
C GLN A 40 -26.65 -7.63 -23.64
N LYS A 41 -27.55 -8.56 -23.45
CA LYS A 41 -27.93 -9.11 -22.13
C LYS A 41 -26.77 -9.73 -21.32
N SER A 42 -25.54 -9.72 -21.87
CA SER A 42 -24.47 -10.60 -21.48
C SER A 42 -23.27 -9.94 -20.78
N SER A 43 -23.12 -8.62 -20.79
CA SER A 43 -21.90 -8.03 -20.19
C SER A 43 -22.19 -6.96 -19.15
N LYS A 44 -22.69 -7.39 -18.01
CA LYS A 44 -22.58 -6.52 -16.82
C LYS A 44 -21.10 -6.49 -16.41
N THR A 45 -20.59 -5.30 -16.15
CA THR A 45 -19.28 -5.13 -15.52
C THR A 45 -19.18 -5.99 -14.26
N LEU A 46 -18.15 -6.80 -14.15
CA LEU A 46 -17.87 -7.56 -12.93
C LEU A 46 -17.37 -6.59 -11.86
N TRP A 47 -18.13 -6.40 -10.78
CA TRP A 47 -17.74 -5.54 -9.68
C TRP A 47 -17.09 -6.37 -8.57
N ILE A 48 -15.81 -6.11 -8.28
CA ILE A 48 -15.03 -6.78 -7.25
C ILE A 48 -14.72 -5.77 -6.14
N ASN A 49 -15.07 -6.11 -4.90
CA ASN A 49 -14.57 -5.43 -3.72
C ASN A 49 -13.35 -6.19 -3.19
N LEU A 50 -12.17 -5.63 -3.42
CA LEU A 50 -10.90 -6.17 -2.96
C LEU A 50 -10.64 -5.74 -1.52
N GLU A 51 -10.61 -6.69 -0.62
CA GLU A 51 -10.37 -6.49 0.80
C GLU A 51 -8.90 -6.67 1.17
N TYR A 52 -8.55 -6.27 2.40
CA TYR A 52 -7.19 -6.45 2.93
C TYR A 52 -6.85 -7.93 3.14
N LEU A 53 -5.55 -8.24 3.04
CA LEU A 53 -5.01 -9.54 3.43
C LEU A 53 -5.29 -9.78 4.92
N SER A 54 -5.89 -10.92 5.24
CA SER A 54 -6.16 -11.31 6.62
C SER A 54 -5.96 -12.81 6.83
N ALA A 55 -5.51 -13.17 8.03
CA ALA A 55 -5.40 -14.56 8.50
C ALA A 55 -6.59 -14.97 9.39
N GLU A 56 -7.61 -14.13 9.54
CA GLU A 56 -8.75 -14.40 10.39
C GLU A 56 -9.72 -15.40 9.75
N ALA A 57 -10.34 -16.24 10.56
CA ALA A 57 -11.21 -17.33 10.08
C ALA A 57 -12.44 -16.86 9.29
N TYR A 58 -12.91 -15.63 9.49
CA TYR A 58 -14.06 -15.11 8.73
C TYR A 58 -13.77 -14.96 7.24
N VAL A 59 -12.52 -14.78 6.84
CA VAL A 59 -12.10 -14.54 5.46
C VAL A 59 -12.56 -15.66 4.53
N GLU A 60 -12.46 -16.92 4.95
CA GLU A 60 -12.92 -18.06 4.15
C GLU A 60 -14.41 -18.04 3.88
N ARG A 61 -15.20 -17.55 4.85
CA ARG A 61 -16.67 -17.51 4.73
C ARG A 61 -17.16 -16.32 3.90
N THR A 62 -16.35 -15.27 3.81
CA THR A 62 -16.71 -14.03 3.14
C THR A 62 -16.09 -13.90 1.75
N HIS A 63 -15.03 -14.67 1.47
CA HIS A 63 -14.47 -14.73 0.13
C HIS A 63 -15.50 -15.23 -0.89
N ARG A 64 -15.64 -14.51 -2.01
CA ARG A 64 -16.67 -14.72 -3.05
C ARG A 64 -18.11 -14.50 -2.59
N LEU A 65 -18.33 -13.85 -1.45
CA LEU A 65 -19.66 -13.50 -1.02
C LEU A 65 -20.28 -12.48 -1.98
N PRO A 66 -21.48 -12.73 -2.53
CA PRO A 66 -22.19 -11.75 -3.34
C PRO A 66 -22.86 -10.68 -2.47
N SER A 67 -22.82 -9.44 -2.93
CA SER A 67 -23.53 -8.30 -2.36
C SER A 67 -24.39 -7.64 -3.45
N PRO A 68 -25.68 -7.96 -3.54
CA PRO A 68 -26.56 -7.35 -4.54
C PRO A 68 -26.69 -5.83 -4.32
N ILE A 69 -26.63 -5.07 -5.40
CA ILE A 69 -26.88 -3.62 -5.39
C ILE A 69 -28.37 -3.40 -5.58
N LEU A 70 -29.01 -2.88 -4.54
CA LEU A 70 -30.49 -2.78 -4.51
C LEU A 70 -31.01 -1.42 -5.01
N SER A 71 -30.17 -0.41 -5.14
CA SER A 71 -30.57 0.95 -5.52
C SER A 71 -29.47 1.66 -6.31
N GLY A 72 -29.82 2.81 -6.89
CA GLY A 72 -28.90 3.64 -7.68
C GLY A 72 -28.69 3.12 -9.12
N PRO A 73 -27.72 3.73 -9.85
CA PRO A 73 -27.51 3.43 -11.27
C PRO A 73 -27.17 1.97 -11.58
N ALA A 74 -26.45 1.31 -10.67
CA ALA A 74 -26.05 -0.10 -10.80
C ALA A 74 -27.04 -1.06 -10.14
N SER A 75 -28.29 -0.65 -9.91
CA SER A 75 -29.32 -1.53 -9.34
C SER A 75 -29.45 -2.81 -10.16
N GLY A 76 -29.50 -3.96 -9.47
CA GLY A 76 -29.52 -5.28 -10.08
C GLY A 76 -28.13 -5.82 -10.48
N TRP A 77 -27.05 -5.09 -10.20
CA TRP A 77 -25.70 -5.63 -10.26
C TRP A 77 -25.37 -6.37 -8.97
N THR A 78 -24.27 -7.17 -9.01
CA THR A 78 -23.73 -7.83 -7.83
C THR A 78 -22.27 -7.43 -7.66
N ARG A 79 -21.94 -6.98 -6.46
CA ARG A 79 -20.57 -6.76 -6.03
C ARG A 79 -20.09 -8.03 -5.33
N TRP A 80 -18.89 -8.50 -5.68
CA TRP A 80 -18.30 -9.71 -5.15
C TRP A 80 -17.12 -9.38 -4.25
N PHE A 81 -17.13 -9.89 -3.03
CA PHE A 81 -16.03 -9.72 -2.11
C PHE A 81 -14.86 -10.63 -2.48
N PHE A 82 -13.69 -10.05 -2.63
CA PHE A 82 -12.43 -10.79 -2.82
C PHE A 82 -11.54 -10.55 -1.60
N TYR A 83 -11.33 -11.59 -0.81
CA TYR A 83 -10.47 -11.58 0.36
C TYR A 83 -9.16 -12.30 0.06
N PRO A 84 -8.02 -11.60 -0.02
CA PRO A 84 -6.71 -12.24 0.05
C PRO A 84 -6.53 -12.96 1.39
N GLY A 85 -5.84 -14.10 1.39
CA GLY A 85 -5.65 -14.89 2.61
C GLY A 85 -4.65 -16.02 2.39
N PHE A 86 -4.50 -16.85 3.43
CA PHE A 86 -3.43 -17.85 3.50
C PHE A 86 -3.90 -19.29 3.28
N THR A 87 -5.18 -19.50 3.05
CA THR A 87 -5.77 -20.84 2.89
C THR A 87 -6.38 -21.03 1.51
N ALA A 88 -6.66 -22.27 1.14
CA ALA A 88 -7.31 -22.61 -0.13
C ALA A 88 -8.74 -22.05 -0.26
N GLY A 89 -9.39 -21.70 0.86
CA GLY A 89 -10.72 -21.09 0.89
C GLY A 89 -10.75 -19.59 0.64
N THR A 90 -9.57 -18.96 0.44
CA THR A 90 -9.39 -17.52 0.25
C THR A 90 -8.90 -17.19 -1.16
N GLY A 91 -8.72 -15.89 -1.47
CA GLY A 91 -8.19 -15.45 -2.74
C GLY A 91 -6.68 -15.65 -2.92
N GLY A 92 -6.00 -16.24 -1.94
CA GLY A 92 -4.55 -16.41 -1.94
C GLY A 92 -3.79 -15.12 -1.70
N LEU A 93 -2.49 -15.15 -1.91
CA LEU A 93 -1.60 -14.00 -1.77
C LEU A 93 -1.49 -13.26 -3.10
N LEU A 94 -1.83 -11.97 -3.09
CA LEU A 94 -1.54 -11.07 -4.20
C LEU A 94 -0.06 -10.71 -4.16
N ARG A 95 0.66 -11.03 -5.21
CA ARG A 95 2.08 -10.69 -5.35
C ARG A 95 2.45 -10.51 -6.82
N GLU A 96 3.50 -9.76 -7.05
CA GLU A 96 4.06 -9.56 -8.38
C GLU A 96 4.64 -10.88 -8.93
N HIS A 97 4.55 -11.01 -10.24
CA HIS A 97 5.20 -12.10 -10.94
C HIS A 97 6.71 -11.99 -10.76
N HIS A 98 7.39 -13.10 -10.56
CA HIS A 98 8.84 -13.16 -10.27
C HIS A 98 9.32 -12.44 -8.99
N LEU A 99 8.44 -12.09 -8.06
CA LEU A 99 8.86 -11.43 -6.80
C LEU A 99 9.94 -12.21 -6.04
N MET A 100 9.85 -13.55 -6.03
CA MET A 100 10.82 -14.39 -5.30
C MET A 100 12.18 -14.37 -5.98
N GLU A 101 12.22 -14.49 -7.30
CA GLU A 101 13.46 -14.39 -8.09
C GLU A 101 14.09 -12.99 -7.96
N GLN A 102 13.28 -11.94 -8.02
CA GLN A 102 13.75 -10.57 -7.82
C GLN A 102 14.35 -10.36 -6.43
N ARG A 103 13.70 -10.92 -5.40
CA ARG A 103 14.21 -10.87 -4.02
C ARG A 103 15.55 -11.61 -3.88
N GLU A 104 15.70 -12.78 -4.49
CA GLU A 104 16.94 -13.56 -4.45
C GLU A 104 18.07 -12.88 -5.24
N ALA A 105 17.75 -12.23 -6.35
CA ALA A 105 18.70 -11.49 -7.17
C ALA A 105 19.03 -10.08 -6.64
N PHE A 106 18.36 -9.62 -5.58
CA PHE A 106 18.55 -8.26 -5.06
C PHE A 106 19.94 -8.04 -4.48
N ASP A 107 20.72 -7.18 -5.12
CA ASP A 107 22.02 -6.72 -4.62
C ASP A 107 21.86 -5.46 -3.78
N ARG A 108 21.93 -5.63 -2.45
CA ARG A 108 21.83 -4.54 -1.48
C ARG A 108 22.97 -3.52 -1.66
N SER A 109 24.17 -3.96 -2.01
CA SER A 109 25.33 -3.09 -2.14
C SER A 109 25.21 -2.18 -3.37
N ALA A 110 24.78 -2.75 -4.50
CA ALA A 110 24.49 -2.00 -5.71
C ALA A 110 23.36 -1.01 -5.48
N TRP A 111 22.26 -1.44 -4.88
CA TRP A 111 21.12 -0.58 -4.55
C TRP A 111 21.52 0.59 -3.63
N ARG A 112 22.33 0.32 -2.61
CA ARG A 112 22.84 1.37 -1.71
C ARG A 112 23.73 2.38 -2.45
N ALA A 113 24.56 1.91 -3.37
CA ALA A 113 25.42 2.78 -4.19
C ALA A 113 24.61 3.70 -5.10
N GLU A 114 23.54 3.20 -5.69
CA GLU A 114 22.61 3.97 -6.51
C GLU A 114 21.86 5.04 -5.69
N HIS A 115 21.49 4.69 -4.45
CA HIS A 115 20.68 5.54 -3.56
C HIS A 115 21.53 6.23 -2.48
N ARG A 116 22.75 6.66 -2.80
CA ARG A 116 23.71 7.27 -1.84
C ARG A 116 23.13 8.37 -0.97
N ALA A 117 22.24 9.20 -1.53
CA ALA A 117 21.65 10.31 -0.80
C ALA A 117 20.86 9.86 0.45
N LEU A 118 20.42 8.61 0.49
CA LEU A 118 19.68 8.04 1.62
C LEU A 118 20.58 7.54 2.76
N PHE A 119 21.92 7.44 2.55
CA PHE A 119 22.78 6.70 3.48
C PHE A 119 23.95 7.51 4.06
N GLY A 120 24.06 8.78 3.72
CA GLY A 120 25.21 9.60 4.14
C GLY A 120 26.54 9.15 3.50
N ALA A 121 27.62 9.84 3.86
CA ALA A 121 28.93 9.70 3.19
C ALA A 121 29.83 8.58 3.76
N GLY A 122 29.38 7.83 4.77
CA GLY A 122 30.22 6.83 5.44
C GLY A 122 29.96 5.40 4.95
N ASP A 123 30.97 4.54 5.16
CA ASP A 123 30.78 3.10 5.00
C ASP A 123 29.85 2.54 6.09
N GLU A 124 29.14 1.49 5.75
CA GLU A 124 28.31 0.76 6.68
C GLU A 124 29.20 0.08 7.75
N ALA A 125 28.91 0.33 9.03
CA ALA A 125 29.65 -0.33 10.10
C ALA A 125 29.44 -1.85 10.02
N PRO A 126 30.48 -2.67 10.30
CA PRO A 126 30.34 -4.11 10.35
C PRO A 126 29.20 -4.54 11.30
N GLY A 127 28.36 -5.47 10.86
CA GLY A 127 27.25 -5.98 11.67
C GLY A 127 26.05 -5.02 11.77
N THR A 128 25.99 -3.98 10.96
CA THR A 128 24.84 -3.08 10.91
C THR A 128 23.55 -3.85 10.62
N ARG A 129 22.57 -3.68 11.50
CA ARG A 129 21.24 -4.25 11.34
C ARG A 129 20.37 -3.32 10.48
N TRP A 130 19.74 -3.87 9.47
CA TRP A 130 18.79 -3.15 8.63
C TRP A 130 17.36 -3.41 9.08
N VAL A 131 16.61 -2.34 9.27
CA VAL A 131 15.21 -2.38 9.72
C VAL A 131 14.38 -1.49 8.81
N SER A 132 13.28 -2.01 8.26
CA SER A 132 12.27 -1.21 7.58
C SER A 132 11.18 -0.84 8.57
N LEU A 133 10.86 0.44 8.68
CA LEU A 133 9.80 0.95 9.54
C LEU A 133 8.61 1.40 8.69
N PHE A 134 7.55 0.63 8.81
CA PHE A 134 6.22 0.95 8.30
C PHE A 134 5.24 0.91 9.47
N CYS A 135 4.76 2.06 9.89
CA CYS A 135 3.86 2.16 11.04
C CYS A 135 2.95 3.40 10.91
N TYR A 136 1.97 3.47 11.79
CA TYR A 136 1.26 4.72 12.06
C TYR A 136 1.98 5.49 13.18
N GLU A 137 1.29 5.84 14.29
CA GLU A 137 1.91 6.52 15.44
C GLU A 137 1.84 5.60 16.70
N PRO A 138 2.60 4.49 16.74
CA PRO A 138 2.53 3.59 17.89
C PRO A 138 3.15 4.24 19.14
N PRO A 139 2.54 4.09 20.32
CA PRO A 139 3.07 4.64 21.57
C PRO A 139 4.51 4.17 21.89
N ALA A 140 4.86 2.95 21.46
CA ALA A 140 6.19 2.36 21.69
C ALA A 140 7.28 2.84 20.69
N LEU A 141 6.99 3.82 19.82
CA LEU A 141 7.95 4.24 18.79
C LEU A 141 9.23 4.82 19.39
N ALA A 142 9.12 5.65 20.43
CA ALA A 142 10.28 6.24 21.10
C ALA A 142 11.20 5.16 21.70
N ASP A 143 10.63 4.17 22.38
CA ASP A 143 11.37 3.04 22.96
C ASP A 143 12.04 2.20 21.87
N LEU A 144 11.35 1.95 20.74
CA LEU A 144 11.92 1.24 19.58
C LEU A 144 13.15 1.98 19.04
N LEU A 145 13.06 3.29 18.83
CA LEU A 145 14.17 4.12 18.35
C LEU A 145 15.35 4.10 19.32
N GLN A 146 15.08 4.18 20.62
CA GLN A 146 16.10 4.09 21.66
C GLN A 146 16.80 2.72 21.64
N GLN A 147 16.05 1.62 21.50
CA GLN A 147 16.63 0.28 21.36
C GLN A 147 17.44 0.12 20.07
N CYS A 148 16.97 0.70 18.97
CA CYS A 148 17.71 0.73 17.71
C CYS A 148 19.04 1.49 17.82
N ALA A 149 19.11 2.51 18.66
CA ALA A 149 20.33 3.30 18.85
C ALA A 149 21.42 2.62 19.70
N GLN A 150 21.13 1.49 20.35
CA GLN A 150 22.10 0.77 21.19
C GLN A 150 23.14 -0.03 20.40
N ARG A 151 22.93 -0.26 19.11
CA ARG A 151 23.87 -0.97 18.21
C ARG A 151 23.75 -0.43 16.79
N PRO A 152 24.77 -0.65 15.93
CA PRO A 152 24.71 -0.18 14.55
C PRO A 152 23.40 -0.61 13.87
N THR A 153 22.55 0.34 13.55
CA THR A 153 21.24 0.10 12.93
C THR A 153 21.00 1.11 11.82
N GLN A 154 20.65 0.62 10.65
CA GLN A 154 20.14 1.40 9.54
C GLN A 154 18.61 1.26 9.50
N LEU A 155 17.89 2.32 9.82
CA LEU A 155 16.44 2.36 9.80
C LEU A 155 15.96 3.03 8.51
N LEU A 156 15.21 2.28 7.70
CA LEU A 156 14.53 2.78 6.51
C LEU A 156 13.13 3.20 6.91
N VAL A 157 12.86 4.49 6.88
CA VAL A 157 11.58 5.07 7.30
C VAL A 157 10.74 5.36 6.08
N THR A 158 9.55 4.74 5.99
CA THR A 158 8.62 4.99 4.88
C THR A 158 8.04 6.40 4.94
N PRO A 159 7.66 6.99 3.78
CA PRO A 159 7.12 8.35 3.73
C PRO A 159 5.78 8.50 4.45
N GLY A 160 5.34 9.74 4.62
CA GLY A 160 4.05 10.07 5.23
C GLY A 160 4.05 9.97 6.76
N ARG A 161 3.05 9.28 7.33
CA ARG A 161 2.85 9.19 8.78
C ARG A 161 4.03 8.60 9.54
N PRO A 162 4.72 7.54 9.09
CA PRO A 162 5.91 7.03 9.77
C PRO A 162 7.03 8.06 9.89
N ALA A 163 7.32 8.78 8.81
CA ALA A 163 8.35 9.82 8.82
C ALA A 163 8.00 10.97 9.78
N ALA A 164 6.75 11.40 9.82
CA ALA A 164 6.29 12.42 10.75
C ALA A 164 6.40 11.93 12.21
N ALA A 165 5.96 10.70 12.49
CA ALA A 165 6.02 10.12 13.82
C ALA A 165 7.45 9.95 14.35
N VAL A 166 8.39 9.50 13.49
CA VAL A 166 9.81 9.37 13.86
C VAL A 166 10.40 10.74 14.23
N ARG A 167 10.16 11.76 13.41
CA ARG A 167 10.64 13.13 13.70
C ARG A 167 10.07 13.66 15.00
N ALA A 168 8.79 13.46 15.25
CA ALA A 168 8.15 13.85 16.51
C ALA A 168 8.74 13.10 17.72
N ALA A 169 8.96 11.80 17.62
CA ALA A 169 9.54 10.97 18.67
C ALA A 169 11.00 11.34 19.00
N LEU A 170 11.73 11.88 18.01
CA LEU A 170 13.11 12.36 18.18
C LEU A 170 13.19 13.80 18.70
N ALA A 171 12.05 14.43 19.01
CA ALA A 171 11.94 15.81 19.49
C ALA A 171 12.63 16.86 18.58
N GLU A 172 12.56 16.65 17.26
CA GLU A 172 13.03 17.64 16.29
C GLU A 172 12.08 18.85 16.29
N PRO A 173 12.56 20.06 16.59
CA PRO A 173 11.72 21.26 16.45
C PRO A 173 11.41 21.45 14.95
N MET A 174 10.13 21.48 14.61
CA MET A 174 9.60 21.75 13.26
C MET A 174 9.83 23.22 12.84
N ASN A 175 11.01 23.78 13.09
CA ASN A 175 11.34 25.19 12.83
C ASN A 175 12.47 25.34 11.81
N SER A 176 12.45 24.58 10.74
CA SER A 176 13.35 24.82 9.63
C SER A 176 12.55 24.89 8.33
N ALA A 177 12.61 26.03 7.66
CA ALA A 177 12.15 26.22 6.29
C ALA A 177 12.97 25.39 5.26
N THR A 178 13.88 24.57 5.73
CA THR A 178 14.70 23.67 4.94
C THR A 178 13.96 22.34 4.78
N ALA A 179 13.89 21.85 3.55
CA ALA A 179 13.35 20.51 3.28
C ALA A 179 14.08 19.47 4.17
N PRO A 180 13.35 18.55 4.80
CA PRO A 180 13.96 17.56 5.68
C PRO A 180 14.99 16.74 4.90
N LEU A 181 16.19 16.56 5.48
CA LEU A 181 17.23 15.75 4.89
C LEU A 181 16.77 14.29 4.72
N PRO A 182 17.14 13.63 3.62
CA PRO A 182 16.80 12.24 3.39
C PRO A 182 17.56 11.28 4.31
N TYR A 183 18.58 11.77 5.01
CA TYR A 183 19.43 11.00 5.91
C TYR A 183 19.74 11.77 7.19
N GLU A 184 19.72 11.05 8.32
CA GLU A 184 20.10 11.56 9.63
C GLU A 184 20.86 10.48 10.42
N LYS A 185 21.86 10.87 11.22
CA LYS A 185 22.60 9.97 12.09
C LYS A 185 22.53 10.43 13.55
N ARG A 186 22.14 9.50 14.44
CA ARG A 186 22.08 9.70 15.90
C ARG A 186 22.81 8.57 16.61
N GLY A 187 24.06 8.82 16.98
CA GLY A 187 24.90 7.79 17.58
C GLY A 187 25.10 6.58 16.65
N GLN A 188 24.60 5.42 17.05
CA GLN A 188 24.65 4.20 16.26
C GLN A 188 23.44 3.97 15.36
N LEU A 189 22.41 4.81 15.47
CA LEU A 189 21.24 4.79 14.62
C LEU A 189 21.43 5.69 13.41
N SER A 190 21.31 5.14 12.23
CA SER A 190 21.24 5.85 10.96
C SER A 190 19.81 5.77 10.43
N LEU A 191 19.24 6.91 10.07
CA LEU A 191 17.87 7.05 9.58
C LEU A 191 17.92 7.42 8.10
N SER A 192 17.23 6.65 7.27
CA SER A 192 16.99 6.98 5.86
C SER A 192 15.51 7.18 5.64
N TYR A 193 15.12 8.39 5.29
CA TYR A 193 13.74 8.70 4.93
C TYR A 193 13.54 8.41 3.44
N LEU A 194 12.76 7.38 3.15
CA LEU A 194 12.45 6.99 1.77
C LEU A 194 11.60 8.05 1.06
N PRO A 195 11.75 8.22 -0.24
CA PRO A 195 10.98 9.16 -1.04
C PRO A 195 9.50 8.79 -1.18
#